data_53d86cc9f1babcdb6442e9d156f3b733
#
_entry.id   53d86cc9f1babcdb6442e9d156f3b733
#
_cell.length_a   1.000
_cell.length_b   1.000
_cell.length_c   1.000
_cell.angle_alpha   90.00
_cell.angle_beta   90.00
_cell.angle_gamma   90.00
#
_symmetry.space_group_name_H-M   'P 1'
#
loop_
_entity.id
_entity.type
_entity.pdbx_description
1 polymer ?
#
loop_
_entity_poly.entity_id
_entity_poly.type
_entity_poly.pdbx_seq_one_letter_code
_entity_poly.pdbx_strand_id
1 'polypeptide(L)'
;MLVPRWILRSAVAAAMVLMVVVVVMAGAGCSSSKTAPETLAQPTAADGLANLRDLFRQAAAGKATLPKSAADFATVEPFYPVAGPFVLSGAVDSAWGAGLKQGGDAATRLLAWEKAAAKDGGWAMFQDGTIRELTADEFAAAKKASP
;
A
#
# COMPACT_ATOMS: atom_id res chain seq x y z
N MET A 1 20.87 -45.19 -45.93
CA MET A 1 21.14 -43.75 -45.64
C MET A 1 19.92 -43.15 -45.00
N LEU A 2 19.99 -42.85 -43.69
CA LEU A 2 18.87 -42.28 -42.93
C LEU A 2 19.05 -40.77 -42.88
N VAL A 3 18.09 -40.04 -43.42
CA VAL A 3 18.06 -38.60 -43.35
C VAL A 3 17.56 -38.19 -41.95
N PRO A 4 18.26 -37.33 -41.20
CA PRO A 4 17.87 -36.98 -39.83
C PRO A 4 16.62 -36.14 -39.80
N ARG A 5 15.66 -36.53 -38.93
CA ARG A 5 14.29 -36.00 -38.80
C ARG A 5 14.20 -34.52 -38.35
N TRP A 6 15.27 -33.83 -38.06
CA TRP A 6 15.27 -32.45 -37.61
C TRP A 6 15.24 -31.40 -38.75
N ILE A 7 15.55 -31.82 -40.01
CA ILE A 7 15.53 -30.91 -41.15
C ILE A 7 14.08 -30.60 -41.59
N LEU A 8 13.10 -31.47 -41.29
CA LEU A 8 11.69 -31.25 -41.68
C LEU A 8 10.92 -30.28 -40.76
N ARG A 9 11.48 -29.91 -39.60
CA ARG A 9 10.80 -29.01 -38.65
C ARG A 9 11.02 -27.52 -38.93
N SER A 10 12.03 -27.16 -39.68
CA SER A 10 12.37 -25.75 -39.93
C SER A 10 11.62 -25.12 -41.11
N ALA A 11 11.03 -25.92 -41.99
CA ALA A 11 10.33 -25.42 -43.16
C ALA A 11 8.89 -24.98 -42.88
N VAL A 12 8.26 -25.49 -41.81
CA VAL A 12 6.87 -25.16 -41.49
C VAL A 12 6.75 -23.89 -40.67
N ALA A 13 7.81 -23.53 -39.91
CA ALA A 13 7.81 -22.32 -39.09
C ALA A 13 7.98 -21.02 -39.88
N ALA A 14 8.62 -21.09 -41.07
CA ALA A 14 8.83 -19.90 -41.91
C ALA A 14 7.58 -19.45 -42.72
N ALA A 15 6.65 -20.36 -43.01
CA ALA A 15 5.44 -20.05 -43.79
C ALA A 15 4.35 -19.38 -42.92
N MET A 16 4.35 -19.56 -41.60
CA MET A 16 3.33 -18.98 -40.71
C MET A 16 3.61 -17.54 -40.27
N VAL A 17 4.87 -17.11 -40.33
CA VAL A 17 5.24 -15.73 -39.96
C VAL A 17 4.91 -14.73 -41.05
N LEU A 18 4.87 -15.14 -42.31
CA LEU A 18 4.58 -14.23 -43.43
C LEU A 18 3.10 -13.87 -43.57
N MET A 19 2.18 -14.68 -43.02
CA MET A 19 0.75 -14.43 -43.10
C MET A 19 0.19 -13.49 -42.03
N VAL A 20 0.92 -13.29 -40.94
CA VAL A 20 0.49 -12.41 -39.83
C VAL A 20 0.82 -10.94 -40.11
N VAL A 21 1.79 -10.64 -40.99
CA VAL A 21 2.22 -9.26 -41.26
C VAL A 21 1.29 -8.50 -42.22
N VAL A 22 0.47 -9.20 -43.01
CA VAL A 22 -0.39 -8.55 -44.03
C VAL A 22 -1.74 -8.06 -43.48
N VAL A 23 -2.15 -8.52 -42.28
CA VAL A 23 -3.46 -8.15 -41.68
C VAL A 23 -3.38 -6.88 -40.81
N VAL A 24 -2.18 -6.37 -40.47
CA VAL A 24 -2.02 -5.24 -39.53
C VAL A 24 -2.02 -3.86 -40.19
N MET A 25 -2.04 -3.75 -41.56
CA MET A 25 -1.94 -2.46 -42.27
C MET A 25 -3.26 -1.86 -42.76
N ALA A 26 -4.42 -2.39 -42.40
CA ALA A 26 -5.71 -1.89 -42.87
C ALA A 26 -6.63 -1.32 -41.77
N GLY A 27 -6.07 -0.79 -40.70
CA GLY A 27 -6.83 -0.28 -39.52
C GLY A 27 -6.32 1.05 -38.99
N ALA A 28 -6.01 2.03 -39.89
CA ALA A 28 -5.87 3.43 -39.45
C ALA A 28 -7.26 4.05 -39.21
N GLY A 29 -8.06 3.42 -38.36
CA GLY A 29 -9.25 4.03 -37.78
C GLY A 29 -8.79 4.92 -36.61
N CYS A 30 -9.07 6.21 -36.70
CA CYS A 30 -8.99 7.15 -35.59
C CYS A 30 -9.85 6.61 -34.43
N SER A 31 -9.30 5.77 -33.57
CA SER A 31 -9.88 5.48 -32.29
C SER A 31 -9.69 6.73 -31.45
N SER A 32 -10.73 7.59 -31.42
CA SER A 32 -10.90 8.52 -30.31
C SER A 32 -10.89 7.67 -29.05
N SER A 33 -9.73 7.60 -28.38
CA SER A 33 -9.62 7.05 -27.05
C SER A 33 -10.50 7.90 -26.16
N LYS A 34 -11.78 7.50 -25.99
CA LYS A 34 -12.54 7.90 -24.82
C LYS A 34 -11.72 7.43 -23.64
N THR A 35 -10.90 8.34 -23.10
CA THR A 35 -10.28 8.16 -21.78
C THR A 35 -11.43 7.88 -20.84
N ALA A 36 -11.59 6.61 -20.45
CA ALA A 36 -12.52 6.27 -19.39
C ALA A 36 -12.14 7.17 -18.21
N PRO A 37 -13.09 7.73 -17.46
CA PRO A 37 -12.79 8.52 -16.30
C PRO A 37 -11.92 7.64 -15.40
N GLU A 38 -10.69 8.11 -15.15
CA GLU A 38 -9.76 7.46 -14.25
C GLU A 38 -10.44 7.44 -12.89
N THR A 39 -10.95 6.28 -12.51
CA THR A 39 -11.57 6.08 -11.20
C THR A 39 -10.44 6.29 -10.20
N LEU A 40 -10.40 7.46 -9.56
CA LEU A 40 -9.44 7.75 -8.51
C LEU A 40 -9.53 6.61 -7.49
N ALA A 41 -8.44 5.88 -7.34
CA ALA A 41 -8.38 4.80 -6.37
C ALA A 41 -8.71 5.37 -4.98
N GLN A 42 -9.62 4.72 -4.28
CA GLN A 42 -9.98 5.13 -2.92
C GLN A 42 -8.75 4.91 -2.02
N PRO A 43 -8.44 5.86 -1.11
CA PRO A 43 -7.35 5.69 -0.17
C PRO A 43 -7.52 4.40 0.64
N THR A 44 -6.43 3.69 0.82
CA THR A 44 -6.36 2.48 1.64
C THR A 44 -5.98 2.81 3.08
N ALA A 45 -6.10 1.83 3.99
CA ALA A 45 -5.62 1.99 5.35
C ALA A 45 -4.09 2.22 5.41
N ALA A 46 -3.34 1.62 4.49
CA ALA A 46 -1.90 1.88 4.36
C ALA A 46 -1.62 3.35 4.05
N ASP A 47 -2.41 3.99 3.17
CA ASP A 47 -2.29 5.41 2.86
C ASP A 47 -2.65 6.28 4.08
N GLY A 48 -3.70 5.89 4.83
CA GLY A 48 -4.07 6.52 6.09
C GLY A 48 -2.95 6.45 7.12
N LEU A 49 -2.32 5.29 7.29
CA LEU A 49 -1.18 5.11 8.18
C LEU A 49 0.05 5.90 7.72
N ALA A 50 0.29 6.00 6.41
CA ALA A 50 1.38 6.81 5.86
C ALA A 50 1.17 8.30 6.17
N ASN A 51 -0.04 8.80 6.02
CA ASN A 51 -0.39 10.19 6.36
C ASN A 51 -0.32 10.43 7.89
N LEU A 52 -0.75 9.47 8.70
CA LEU A 52 -0.59 9.52 10.16
C LEU A 52 0.89 9.50 10.58
N ARG A 53 1.75 8.74 9.88
CA ARG A 53 3.20 8.75 10.10
C ARG A 53 3.81 10.15 9.94
N ASP A 54 3.30 10.94 9.02
CA ASP A 54 3.80 12.30 8.81
C ASP A 54 3.50 13.20 10.01
N LEU A 55 2.36 13.03 10.68
CA LEU A 55 2.08 13.69 11.96
C LEU A 55 3.11 13.29 13.02
N PHE A 56 3.38 11.98 13.17
CA PHE A 56 4.37 11.51 14.14
C PHE A 56 5.77 12.02 13.85
N ARG A 57 6.15 12.14 12.56
CA ARG A 57 7.43 12.74 12.15
C ARG A 57 7.51 14.21 12.48
N GLN A 58 6.43 14.96 12.26
CA GLN A 58 6.38 16.39 12.61
C GLN A 58 6.46 16.58 14.13
N ALA A 59 5.80 15.74 14.89
CA ALA A 59 5.87 15.76 16.34
C ALA A 59 7.28 15.41 16.84
N ALA A 60 7.94 14.41 16.29
CA ALA A 60 9.33 14.07 16.60
C ALA A 60 10.31 15.22 16.27
N ALA A 61 10.00 16.03 15.25
CA ALA A 61 10.75 17.22 14.87
C ALA A 61 10.38 18.47 15.72
N GLY A 62 9.50 18.35 16.71
CA GLY A 62 9.02 19.46 17.54
C GLY A 62 8.10 20.45 16.82
N LYS A 63 7.57 20.08 15.65
CA LYS A 63 6.71 20.93 14.81
C LYS A 63 5.22 20.70 15.03
N ALA A 64 4.85 19.64 15.75
CA ALA A 64 3.47 19.30 16.08
C ALA A 64 3.40 18.69 17.48
N THR A 65 2.24 18.74 18.11
CA THR A 65 1.96 18.05 19.35
C THR A 65 1.40 16.67 19.06
N LEU A 66 1.88 15.64 19.76
CA LEU A 66 1.32 14.29 19.63
C LEU A 66 -0.09 14.24 20.24
N PRO A 67 -1.09 13.78 19.49
CA PRO A 67 -2.41 13.49 20.05
C PRO A 67 -2.32 12.40 21.11
N LYS A 68 -3.06 12.57 22.19
CA LYS A 68 -3.19 11.59 23.28
C LYS A 68 -4.45 10.74 23.17
N SER A 69 -5.28 11.03 22.16
CA SER A 69 -6.54 10.34 21.88
C SER A 69 -6.99 10.61 20.43
N ALA A 70 -7.94 9.84 19.94
CA ALA A 70 -8.60 10.13 18.67
C ALA A 70 -9.36 11.48 18.69
N ALA A 71 -9.86 11.90 19.86
CA ALA A 71 -10.49 13.21 20.02
C ALA A 71 -9.48 14.36 19.87
N ASP A 72 -8.26 14.20 20.40
CA ASP A 72 -7.19 15.19 20.18
C ASP A 72 -6.77 15.21 18.71
N PHE A 73 -6.73 14.05 18.04
CA PHE A 73 -6.42 13.97 16.61
C PHE A 73 -7.44 14.77 15.78
N ALA A 74 -8.71 14.78 16.15
CA ALA A 74 -9.74 15.55 15.43
C ALA A 74 -9.40 17.05 15.32
N THR A 75 -8.58 17.60 16.22
CA THR A 75 -8.17 19.02 16.17
C THR A 75 -7.12 19.29 15.11
N VAL A 76 -6.37 18.28 14.70
CA VAL A 76 -5.31 18.37 13.68
C VAL A 76 -5.67 17.67 12.38
N GLU A 77 -6.81 16.97 12.34
CA GLU A 77 -7.29 16.20 11.19
C GLU A 77 -7.26 16.97 9.87
N PRO A 78 -7.64 18.26 9.79
CA PRO A 78 -7.63 19.00 8.52
C PRO A 78 -6.24 19.05 7.83
N PHE A 79 -5.16 18.83 8.56
CA PHE A 79 -3.81 18.73 8.02
C PHE A 79 -3.44 17.30 7.58
N TYR A 80 -4.28 16.31 7.91
CA TYR A 80 -4.06 14.89 7.63
C TYR A 80 -5.31 14.26 6.99
N PRO A 81 -5.74 14.75 5.82
CA PRO A 81 -7.06 14.42 5.25
C PRO A 81 -7.19 12.95 4.83
N VAL A 82 -6.07 12.24 4.62
CA VAL A 82 -6.10 10.82 4.29
C VAL A 82 -6.23 9.97 5.56
N ALA A 83 -5.59 10.34 6.66
CA ALA A 83 -5.70 9.63 7.94
C ALA A 83 -7.05 9.87 8.63
N GLY A 84 -7.62 11.08 8.46
CA GLY A 84 -8.84 11.53 9.13
C GLY A 84 -9.99 10.52 9.09
N PRO A 85 -10.45 10.11 7.91
CA PRO A 85 -11.55 9.15 7.78
C PRO A 85 -11.31 7.82 8.50
N PHE A 86 -10.09 7.31 8.48
CA PHE A 86 -9.75 6.04 9.13
C PHE A 86 -9.68 6.15 10.66
N VAL A 87 -9.09 7.23 11.17
CA VAL A 87 -8.95 7.45 12.62
C VAL A 87 -10.29 7.81 13.25
N LEU A 88 -11.03 8.76 12.66
CA LEU A 88 -12.30 9.24 13.23
C LEU A 88 -13.42 8.21 13.13
N SER A 89 -13.41 7.34 12.12
CA SER A 89 -14.33 6.19 12.04
C SER A 89 -13.94 5.06 13.03
N GLY A 90 -12.73 5.10 13.58
CA GLY A 90 -12.19 4.04 14.41
C GLY A 90 -11.74 2.81 13.63
N ALA A 91 -11.58 2.91 12.28
CA ALA A 91 -11.00 1.84 11.47
C ALA A 91 -9.51 1.69 11.72
N VAL A 92 -8.81 2.78 12.03
CA VAL A 92 -7.42 2.80 12.49
C VAL A 92 -7.38 3.28 13.95
N ASP A 93 -6.59 2.58 14.76
CA ASP A 93 -6.30 2.93 16.14
C ASP A 93 -4.80 3.17 16.33
N SER A 94 -4.40 3.81 17.42
CA SER A 94 -3.02 4.15 17.70
C SER A 94 -2.68 3.98 19.18
N ALA A 95 -1.41 3.76 19.49
CA ALA A 95 -0.84 3.87 20.82
C ALA A 95 -0.69 5.36 21.18
N TRP A 96 -1.83 6.01 21.44
CA TRP A 96 -1.93 7.45 21.64
C TRP A 96 -0.96 7.98 22.71
N GLY A 97 -0.29 9.08 22.38
CA GLY A 97 0.77 9.66 23.23
C GLY A 97 2.14 9.05 23.01
N ALA A 98 2.24 7.86 22.39
CA ALA A 98 3.52 7.31 21.95
C ALA A 98 3.99 7.99 20.67
N GLY A 99 5.31 8.14 20.52
CA GLY A 99 5.92 8.74 19.33
C GLY A 99 6.84 7.78 18.58
N LEU A 100 7.36 8.25 17.44
CA LEU A 100 8.40 7.53 16.72
C LEU A 100 9.66 7.42 17.58
N LYS A 101 10.32 6.27 17.49
CA LYS A 101 11.63 6.00 18.10
C LYS A 101 12.55 5.35 17.08
N GLN A 102 13.86 5.51 17.28
CA GLN A 102 14.88 4.89 16.43
C GLN A 102 15.63 3.83 17.24
N GLY A 103 15.91 2.69 16.59
CA GLY A 103 16.69 1.61 17.19
C GLY A 103 15.96 0.81 18.27
N GLY A 104 16.67 -0.08 18.95
CA GLY A 104 16.11 -0.96 19.95
C GLY A 104 15.01 -1.88 19.39
N ASP A 105 13.89 -1.96 20.08
CA ASP A 105 12.73 -2.75 19.72
C ASP A 105 11.64 -1.96 18.96
N ALA A 106 11.95 -0.74 18.48
CA ALA A 106 10.99 0.13 17.81
C ALA A 106 10.35 -0.51 16.54
N ALA A 107 11.12 -1.32 15.80
CA ALA A 107 10.64 -2.05 14.62
C ALA A 107 9.69 -3.22 14.97
N THR A 108 9.50 -3.53 16.25
CA THR A 108 8.62 -4.62 16.73
C THR A 108 7.44 -4.11 17.55
N ARG A 109 7.38 -2.80 17.83
CA ARG A 109 6.28 -2.18 18.61
C ARG A 109 5.29 -1.50 17.68
N LEU A 110 4.03 -1.87 17.80
CA LEU A 110 2.92 -1.27 17.05
C LEU A 110 2.66 0.16 17.54
N LEU A 111 2.69 1.14 16.63
CA LEU A 111 2.38 2.53 16.91
C LEU A 111 0.96 2.90 16.46
N ALA A 112 0.53 2.42 15.28
CA ALA A 112 -0.84 2.53 14.80
C ALA A 112 -1.21 1.32 13.94
N TRP A 113 -2.48 0.95 13.85
CA TRP A 113 -2.91 -0.27 13.16
C TRP A 113 -4.38 -0.21 12.74
N GLU A 114 -4.74 -0.98 11.72
CA GLU A 114 -6.14 -1.30 11.43
C GLU A 114 -6.74 -2.09 12.58
N LYS A 115 -7.91 -1.69 13.03
CA LYS A 115 -8.59 -2.36 14.15
C LYS A 115 -9.00 -3.80 13.81
N ALA A 116 -9.29 -4.05 12.54
CA ALA A 116 -9.58 -5.39 12.02
C ALA A 116 -8.35 -6.32 12.08
N ALA A 117 -7.12 -5.79 12.13
CA ALA A 117 -5.89 -6.58 12.13
C ALA A 117 -5.81 -7.61 13.27
N ALA A 118 -6.48 -7.36 14.38
CA ALA A 118 -6.56 -8.29 15.50
C ALA A 118 -7.30 -9.60 15.16
N LYS A 119 -8.15 -9.59 14.11
CA LYS A 119 -8.98 -10.74 13.72
C LYS A 119 -8.62 -11.28 12.35
N ASP A 120 -8.48 -10.39 11.40
CA ASP A 120 -8.43 -10.75 9.98
C ASP A 120 -7.03 -10.50 9.37
N GLY A 121 -6.08 -9.96 10.17
CA GLY A 121 -4.87 -9.34 9.65
C GLY A 121 -5.14 -7.96 9.08
N GLY A 122 -4.09 -7.23 8.72
CA GLY A 122 -4.23 -5.89 8.15
C GLY A 122 -2.97 -5.04 8.32
N TRP A 123 -3.09 -3.77 7.94
CA TRP A 123 -1.96 -2.85 7.94
C TRP A 123 -1.65 -2.32 9.34
N ALA A 124 -0.36 -2.26 9.63
CA ALA A 124 0.15 -1.70 10.87
C ALA A 124 1.40 -0.84 10.64
N MET A 125 1.54 0.20 11.44
CA MET A 125 2.71 1.05 11.53
C MET A 125 3.46 0.76 12.83
N PHE A 126 4.75 0.53 12.73
CA PHE A 126 5.64 0.30 13.86
C PHE A 126 6.23 1.61 14.39
N GLN A 127 6.81 1.55 15.57
CA GLN A 127 7.35 2.72 16.26
C GLN A 127 8.58 3.33 15.53
N ASP A 128 9.25 2.58 14.67
CA ASP A 128 10.30 3.09 13.76
C ASP A 128 9.76 3.79 12.50
N GLY A 129 8.43 3.79 12.30
CA GLY A 129 7.74 4.34 11.13
C GLY A 129 7.59 3.37 9.97
N THR A 130 8.01 2.12 10.09
CA THR A 130 7.77 1.09 9.08
C THR A 130 6.27 0.75 9.03
N ILE A 131 5.72 0.65 7.84
CA ILE A 131 4.32 0.23 7.61
C ILE A 131 4.36 -1.08 6.84
N ARG A 132 3.65 -2.09 7.33
CA ARG A 132 3.51 -3.39 6.67
C ARG A 132 2.20 -4.06 7.04
N GLU A 133 1.79 -5.00 6.23
CA GLU A 133 0.67 -5.88 6.51
C GLU A 133 1.10 -6.97 7.50
N LEU A 134 0.21 -7.32 8.42
CA LEU A 134 0.39 -8.36 9.43
C LEU A 134 -0.73 -9.38 9.29
N THR A 135 -0.42 -10.63 9.55
CA THR A 135 -1.43 -11.65 9.87
C THR A 135 -2.01 -11.39 11.26
N ALA A 136 -3.15 -12.01 11.57
CA ALA A 136 -3.75 -11.92 12.91
C ALA A 136 -2.80 -12.46 14.00
N ASP A 137 -2.06 -13.53 13.71
CA ASP A 137 -1.10 -14.12 14.65
C ASP A 137 0.10 -13.19 14.89
N GLU A 138 0.65 -12.57 13.83
CA GLU A 138 1.72 -11.58 13.97
C GLU A 138 1.26 -10.37 14.78
N PHE A 139 0.02 -9.90 14.53
CA PHE A 139 -0.57 -8.81 15.30
C PHE A 139 -0.72 -9.17 16.77
N ALA A 140 -1.21 -10.38 17.09
CA ALA A 140 -1.37 -10.85 18.46
C ALA A 140 -0.03 -10.99 19.21
N ALA A 141 1.05 -11.34 18.49
CA ALA A 141 2.38 -11.46 19.04
C ALA A 141 3.08 -10.09 19.21
N ALA A 142 2.68 -9.06 18.48
CA ALA A 142 3.32 -7.75 18.50
C ALA A 142 2.95 -6.95 19.75
N LYS A 143 3.95 -6.28 20.35
CA LYS A 143 3.75 -5.38 21.50
C LYS A 143 3.29 -4.01 20.98
N LYS A 144 2.39 -3.37 21.70
CA LYS A 144 2.03 -1.97 21.44
C LYS A 144 3.10 -1.04 21.99
N ALA A 145 3.33 0.09 21.31
CA ALA A 145 4.15 1.18 21.83
C ALA A 145 3.48 1.75 23.08
N SER A 146 4.30 2.31 23.96
CA SER A 146 3.83 3.05 25.14
C SER A 146 4.40 4.46 25.13
N PRO A 147 3.69 5.44 25.69
CA PRO A 147 4.13 6.82 25.84
C PRO A 147 5.50 6.97 26.51
#